data_dd29f0562da492472165520daa26045c
#
_entry.id   dd29f0562da492472165520daa26045c
#
_cell.length_a   1.000
_cell.length_b   1.000
_cell.length_c   1.000
_cell.angle_alpha   90.00
_cell.angle_beta   90.00
_cell.angle_gamma   90.00
#
_symmetry.space_group_name_H-M   'P 1'
#
loop_
_entity.id
_entity.type
_entity.pdbx_description
1 polymer ?
#
loop_
_entity_poly.entity_id
_entity_poly.type
_entity_poly.pdbx_seq_one_letter_code
_entity_poly.pdbx_strand_id
1 'polypeptide(L)'
;GVQTCALPILQKPLNSTILVLCHKHGVLDRRKKLAAEIEKVGVLFESKKVKDAQLPAFITSYMKRKGVDLDPKATSMLADFVGTDLSRLTGELEKLIITLPKGQTRVTPEQIERNIGISKDYNNFELRSAIVEKDILKANKIIKYFEENPKTNPIQMTLSLLFGFFSNLMLAYYAPEKTEQGIASFIGLKTPWQSREYLSAMRRYSGVKTMQIIGEIRYADAKSKGVGNSSLSDGDILRELVFKILH
;
A
#
# COMPACT_ATOMS: atom_id res chain seq x y z
N GLY A 1 23.35 17.71 -22.37
CA GLY A 1 23.49 17.25 -23.77
C GLY A 1 22.17 17.20 -24.54
N VAL A 2 21.17 16.44 -24.09
CA VAL A 2 19.89 16.24 -24.83
C VAL A 2 19.08 17.52 -24.98
N GLN A 3 19.14 18.45 -24.04
CA GLN A 3 18.39 19.71 -24.08
C GLN A 3 18.81 20.61 -25.25
N THR A 4 20.07 20.64 -25.61
CA THR A 4 20.60 21.54 -26.65
C THR A 4 20.29 21.04 -28.05
N CYS A 5 20.30 19.72 -28.26
CA CYS A 5 20.04 19.12 -29.58
C CYS A 5 18.54 19.03 -29.93
N ALA A 6 17.65 18.90 -28.94
CA ALA A 6 16.21 18.76 -29.17
C ALA A 6 15.49 20.10 -29.49
N LEU A 7 16.00 21.23 -28.98
CA LEU A 7 15.35 22.52 -29.14
C LEU A 7 15.15 22.96 -30.61
N PRO A 8 16.14 22.86 -31.52
CA PRO A 8 15.94 23.25 -32.92
C PRO A 8 14.88 22.37 -33.62
N ILE A 9 14.81 21.09 -33.29
CA ILE A 9 13.82 20.16 -33.86
C ILE A 9 12.41 20.52 -33.40
N LEU A 10 12.25 20.88 -32.13
CA LEU A 10 10.96 21.29 -31.55
C LEU A 10 10.48 22.64 -32.10
N GLN A 11 11.40 23.55 -32.43
CA GLN A 11 11.06 24.85 -33.01
C GLN A 11 10.60 24.77 -34.47
N LYS A 12 11.05 23.74 -35.20
CA LYS A 12 10.65 23.50 -36.60
C LYS A 12 10.33 22.00 -36.78
N PRO A 13 9.20 21.55 -36.21
CA PRO A 13 8.85 20.13 -36.29
C PRO A 13 8.48 19.74 -37.70
N LEU A 14 8.94 18.57 -38.15
CA LEU A 14 8.53 17.97 -39.41
C LEU A 14 7.20 17.24 -39.24
N ASN A 15 6.21 17.52 -40.08
CA ASN A 15 4.89 16.89 -40.04
C ASN A 15 4.90 15.38 -40.29
N SER A 16 5.97 14.84 -40.85
CA SER A 16 6.16 13.41 -41.14
C SER A 16 6.84 12.64 -40.02
N THR A 17 7.21 13.28 -38.89
CA THR A 17 8.04 12.67 -37.86
C THR A 17 7.40 12.79 -36.50
N ILE A 18 7.33 11.67 -35.76
CA ILE A 18 6.94 11.65 -34.33
C ILE A 18 8.22 11.56 -33.48
N LEU A 19 8.47 12.62 -32.68
CA LEU A 19 9.59 12.65 -31.74
C LEU A 19 9.12 12.28 -30.35
N VAL A 20 9.65 11.22 -29.76
CA VAL A 20 9.36 10.80 -28.38
C VAL A 20 10.61 10.99 -27.51
N LEU A 21 10.51 11.86 -26.51
CA LEU A 21 11.56 12.15 -25.54
C LEU A 21 11.24 11.45 -24.20
N CYS A 22 11.98 10.41 -23.85
CA CYS A 22 11.84 9.69 -22.59
C CYS A 22 12.82 10.21 -21.53
N HIS A 23 12.29 10.75 -20.42
CA HIS A 23 13.08 11.20 -19.27
C HIS A 23 12.79 10.28 -18.06
N LYS A 24 13.74 9.39 -17.71
CA LYS A 24 13.64 8.47 -16.58
C LYS A 24 14.38 9.02 -15.35
N HIS A 25 13.90 8.64 -14.16
CA HIS A 25 14.53 8.92 -12.87
C HIS A 25 14.71 10.41 -12.52
N GLY A 26 13.83 11.26 -13.03
CA GLY A 26 13.85 12.67 -12.73
C GLY A 26 12.55 13.36 -13.13
N VAL A 27 12.41 14.60 -12.72
CA VAL A 27 11.31 15.48 -13.13
C VAL A 27 11.88 16.52 -14.09
N LEU A 28 11.26 16.71 -15.24
CA LEU A 28 11.64 17.75 -16.15
C LEU A 28 11.33 19.12 -15.50
N ASP A 29 12.34 19.97 -15.38
CA ASP A 29 12.13 21.32 -14.85
C ASP A 29 11.32 22.15 -15.83
N ARG A 30 10.06 22.40 -15.50
CA ARG A 30 9.09 23.12 -16.32
C ARG A 30 9.47 24.59 -16.57
N ARG A 31 10.40 25.14 -15.79
CA ARG A 31 10.93 26.50 -16.00
C ARG A 31 11.93 26.56 -17.16
N LYS A 32 12.43 25.41 -17.60
CA LYS A 32 13.41 25.36 -18.69
C LYS A 32 12.74 25.47 -20.06
N LYS A 33 13.46 26.11 -21.00
CA LYS A 33 13.01 26.36 -22.37
C LYS A 33 12.53 25.08 -23.08
N LEU A 34 13.15 23.93 -22.83
CA LEU A 34 12.76 22.64 -23.41
C LEU A 34 11.30 22.26 -23.07
N ALA A 35 10.91 22.39 -21.81
CA ALA A 35 9.56 22.07 -21.38
C ALA A 35 8.52 22.97 -22.07
N ALA A 36 8.78 24.27 -22.11
CA ALA A 36 7.92 25.25 -22.76
C ALA A 36 7.78 25.00 -24.28
N GLU A 37 8.86 24.61 -24.96
CA GLU A 37 8.81 24.30 -26.40
C GLU A 37 8.02 22.99 -26.66
N ILE A 38 8.18 21.96 -25.80
CA ILE A 38 7.40 20.72 -25.93
C ILE A 38 5.89 21.00 -25.74
N GLU A 39 5.53 21.81 -24.74
CA GLU A 39 4.10 22.14 -24.48
C GLU A 39 3.43 22.93 -25.63
N LYS A 40 4.23 23.68 -26.42
CA LYS A 40 3.70 24.41 -27.61
C LYS A 40 3.39 23.50 -28.79
N VAL A 41 4.21 22.49 -29.03
CA VAL A 41 4.15 21.70 -30.30
C VAL A 41 3.75 20.25 -30.08
N GLY A 42 3.59 19.81 -28.80
CA GLY A 42 3.32 18.43 -28.48
C GLY A 42 2.68 18.23 -27.11
N VAL A 43 2.85 17.03 -26.56
CA VAL A 43 2.29 16.63 -25.27
C VAL A 43 3.41 16.39 -24.27
N LEU A 44 3.43 17.14 -23.16
CA LEU A 44 4.31 16.90 -22.03
C LEU A 44 3.56 16.03 -20.99
N PHE A 45 3.90 14.75 -20.95
CA PHE A 45 3.29 13.79 -20.01
C PHE A 45 4.24 13.49 -18.86
N GLU A 46 3.77 13.66 -17.63
CA GLU A 46 4.49 13.29 -16.41
C GLU A 46 3.83 12.11 -15.71
N SER A 47 4.50 10.96 -15.70
CA SER A 47 4.06 9.77 -14.96
C SER A 47 4.57 9.84 -13.52
N LYS A 48 3.70 10.21 -12.58
CA LYS A 48 4.02 10.23 -11.16
C LYS A 48 3.87 8.85 -10.55
N LYS A 49 4.80 8.47 -9.66
CA LYS A 49 4.69 7.23 -8.89
C LYS A 49 3.43 7.29 -8.02
N VAL A 50 2.61 6.25 -8.10
CA VAL A 50 1.41 6.11 -7.26
C VAL A 50 1.84 5.87 -5.82
N LYS A 51 1.23 6.59 -4.88
CA LYS A 51 1.45 6.40 -3.43
C LYS A 51 0.49 5.33 -2.90
N ASP A 52 0.85 4.65 -1.80
CA ASP A 52 0.02 3.59 -1.19
C ASP A 52 -1.43 4.05 -0.95
N ALA A 53 -1.62 5.25 -0.43
CA ALA A 53 -2.96 5.84 -0.23
C ALA A 53 -3.79 6.01 -1.52
N GLN A 54 -3.18 5.93 -2.69
CA GLN A 54 -3.86 6.07 -3.98
C GLN A 54 -4.19 4.72 -4.63
N LEU A 55 -3.60 3.63 -4.13
CA LEU A 55 -3.79 2.29 -4.69
C LEU A 55 -5.24 1.83 -4.72
N PRO A 56 -6.05 1.95 -3.66
CA PRO A 56 -7.45 1.53 -3.71
C PRO A 56 -8.26 2.25 -4.79
N ALA A 57 -8.03 3.56 -4.96
CA ALA A 57 -8.70 4.33 -6.00
C ALA A 57 -8.22 3.94 -7.41
N PHE A 58 -6.93 3.66 -7.58
CA PHE A 58 -6.36 3.16 -8.83
C PHE A 58 -6.98 1.81 -9.21
N ILE A 59 -6.97 0.84 -8.29
CA ILE A 59 -7.53 -0.51 -8.47
C ILE A 59 -9.00 -0.40 -8.91
N THR A 60 -9.81 0.33 -8.14
CA THR A 60 -11.24 0.51 -8.44
C THR A 60 -11.46 1.15 -9.82
N SER A 61 -10.70 2.20 -10.14
CA SER A 61 -10.80 2.88 -11.43
C SER A 61 -10.36 1.99 -12.61
N TYR A 62 -9.31 1.19 -12.42
CA TYR A 62 -8.82 0.26 -13.43
C TYR A 62 -9.86 -0.81 -13.74
N MET A 63 -10.42 -1.45 -12.72
CA MET A 63 -11.40 -2.52 -12.88
C MET A 63 -12.74 -2.01 -13.45
N LYS A 64 -13.20 -0.83 -13.03
CA LYS A 64 -14.38 -0.19 -13.61
C LYS A 64 -14.25 0.05 -15.12
N ARG A 65 -13.07 0.46 -15.60
CA ARG A 65 -12.82 0.61 -17.05
C ARG A 65 -12.91 -0.72 -17.81
N LYS A 66 -12.73 -1.83 -17.12
CA LYS A 66 -12.87 -3.19 -17.66
C LYS A 66 -14.28 -3.78 -17.44
N GLY A 67 -15.22 -2.98 -16.90
CA GLY A 67 -16.59 -3.42 -16.62
C GLY A 67 -16.72 -4.33 -15.41
N VAL A 68 -15.73 -4.30 -14.50
CA VAL A 68 -15.70 -5.17 -13.30
C VAL A 68 -15.64 -4.31 -12.04
N ASP A 69 -16.45 -4.66 -11.05
CA ASP A 69 -16.41 -4.07 -9.71
C ASP A 69 -15.65 -4.97 -8.73
N LEU A 70 -15.10 -4.38 -7.67
CA LEU A 70 -14.48 -5.11 -6.56
C LEU A 70 -15.18 -4.79 -5.24
N ASP A 71 -15.26 -5.82 -4.38
CA ASP A 71 -15.57 -5.59 -2.98
C ASP A 71 -14.51 -4.72 -2.30
N PRO A 72 -14.90 -3.85 -1.35
CA PRO A 72 -13.94 -3.01 -0.62
C PRO A 72 -12.85 -3.83 0.08
N LYS A 73 -13.20 -4.99 0.66
CA LYS A 73 -12.23 -5.92 1.28
C LYS A 73 -11.26 -6.50 0.23
N ALA A 74 -11.77 -6.92 -0.93
CA ALA A 74 -10.94 -7.42 -2.04
C ALA A 74 -9.95 -6.33 -2.53
N THR A 75 -10.41 -5.08 -2.63
CA THR A 75 -9.57 -3.95 -3.02
C THR A 75 -8.44 -3.71 -2.00
N SER A 76 -8.75 -3.75 -0.71
CA SER A 76 -7.72 -3.60 0.35
C SER A 76 -6.72 -4.75 0.33
N MET A 77 -7.18 -6.00 0.20
CA MET A 77 -6.30 -7.18 0.11
C MET A 77 -5.30 -7.04 -1.04
N LEU A 78 -5.74 -6.59 -2.21
CA LEU A 78 -4.87 -6.37 -3.38
C LEU A 78 -3.87 -5.23 -3.15
N ALA A 79 -4.33 -4.11 -2.61
CA ALA A 79 -3.48 -2.95 -2.35
C ALA A 79 -2.36 -3.29 -1.35
N ASP A 80 -2.70 -4.00 -0.27
CA ASP A 80 -1.76 -4.39 0.78
C ASP A 80 -0.75 -5.45 0.29
N PHE A 81 -1.20 -6.41 -0.53
CA PHE A 81 -0.36 -7.52 -0.99
C PHE A 81 0.58 -7.13 -2.14
N VAL A 82 0.07 -6.39 -3.13
CA VAL A 82 0.87 -6.08 -4.33
C VAL A 82 1.68 -4.80 -4.15
N GLY A 83 1.15 -3.84 -3.39
CA GLY A 83 1.80 -2.54 -3.17
C GLY A 83 1.83 -1.66 -4.43
N THR A 84 2.80 -0.74 -4.48
CA THR A 84 2.90 0.30 -5.53
C THR A 84 3.53 -0.15 -6.85
N ASP A 85 3.84 -1.42 -7.02
CA ASP A 85 4.28 -1.96 -8.31
C ASP A 85 3.07 -2.10 -9.25
N LEU A 86 2.83 -1.07 -10.06
CA LEU A 86 1.69 -1.03 -10.98
C LEU A 86 1.75 -2.12 -12.04
N SER A 87 2.94 -2.55 -12.48
CA SER A 87 3.06 -3.59 -13.49
C SER A 87 2.61 -4.95 -12.93
N ARG A 88 3.06 -5.27 -11.72
CA ARG A 88 2.61 -6.45 -10.99
C ARG A 88 1.12 -6.36 -10.67
N LEU A 89 0.66 -5.21 -10.18
CA LEU A 89 -0.74 -4.99 -9.82
C LEU A 89 -1.68 -5.18 -11.01
N THR A 90 -1.39 -4.55 -12.15
CA THR A 90 -2.21 -4.72 -13.35
C THR A 90 -2.19 -6.16 -13.87
N GLY A 91 -1.06 -6.87 -13.77
CA GLY A 91 -0.97 -8.29 -14.09
C GLY A 91 -1.87 -9.15 -13.22
N GLU A 92 -1.93 -8.91 -11.91
CA GLU A 92 -2.84 -9.61 -11.00
C GLU A 92 -4.31 -9.27 -11.29
N LEU A 93 -4.63 -8.00 -11.59
CA LEU A 93 -5.98 -7.57 -11.96
C LEU A 93 -6.45 -8.21 -13.27
N GLU A 94 -5.59 -8.30 -14.29
CA GLU A 94 -5.93 -8.99 -15.55
C GLU A 94 -6.16 -10.50 -15.35
N LYS A 95 -5.36 -11.16 -14.51
CA LYS A 95 -5.62 -12.57 -14.15
C LYS A 95 -7.00 -12.75 -13.52
N LEU A 96 -7.37 -11.87 -12.60
CA LEU A 96 -8.70 -11.91 -11.98
C LEU A 96 -9.81 -11.77 -13.03
N ILE A 97 -9.68 -10.82 -13.95
CA ILE A 97 -10.67 -10.61 -15.03
C ILE A 97 -10.84 -11.85 -15.89
N ILE A 98 -9.73 -12.49 -16.28
CA ILE A 98 -9.74 -13.70 -17.11
C ILE A 98 -10.37 -14.89 -16.38
N THR A 99 -10.21 -14.98 -15.07
CA THR A 99 -10.72 -16.09 -14.24
C THR A 99 -12.15 -15.89 -13.76
N LEU A 100 -12.77 -14.74 -14.03
CA LEU A 100 -14.16 -14.51 -13.67
C LEU A 100 -15.11 -15.43 -14.46
N PRO A 101 -16.08 -16.04 -13.79
CA PRO A 101 -17.14 -16.78 -14.45
C PRO A 101 -17.92 -15.90 -15.44
N LYS A 102 -18.39 -16.48 -16.55
CA LYS A 102 -19.21 -15.76 -17.53
C LYS A 102 -20.43 -15.11 -16.86
N GLY A 103 -20.60 -13.81 -17.09
CA GLY A 103 -21.70 -13.02 -16.53
C GLY A 103 -21.45 -12.44 -15.12
N GLN A 104 -20.33 -12.77 -14.48
CA GLN A 104 -19.96 -12.17 -13.22
C GLN A 104 -19.14 -10.90 -13.46
N THR A 105 -19.59 -9.78 -12.87
CA THR A 105 -18.96 -8.46 -13.00
C THR A 105 -18.39 -7.94 -11.68
N ARG A 106 -18.38 -8.77 -10.62
CA ARG A 106 -17.91 -8.38 -9.30
C ARG A 106 -16.90 -9.38 -8.75
N VAL A 107 -15.76 -8.89 -8.29
CA VAL A 107 -14.69 -9.68 -7.63
C VAL A 107 -14.89 -9.66 -6.12
N THR A 108 -14.93 -10.85 -5.52
CA THR A 108 -15.04 -11.05 -4.07
C THR A 108 -13.70 -11.41 -3.43
N PRO A 109 -13.56 -11.30 -2.09
CA PRO A 109 -12.36 -11.75 -1.37
C PRO A 109 -12.02 -13.24 -1.63
N GLU A 110 -13.02 -14.12 -1.78
CA GLU A 110 -12.83 -15.53 -2.06
C GLU A 110 -12.17 -15.78 -3.42
N GLN A 111 -12.47 -14.92 -4.40
CA GLN A 111 -11.83 -14.99 -5.71
C GLN A 111 -10.39 -14.51 -5.68
N ILE A 112 -10.08 -13.50 -4.84
CA ILE A 112 -8.70 -13.08 -4.56
C ILE A 112 -7.92 -14.25 -3.95
N GLU A 113 -8.47 -14.90 -2.94
CA GLU A 113 -7.85 -16.07 -2.30
C GLU A 113 -7.55 -17.19 -3.31
N ARG A 114 -8.54 -17.55 -4.12
CA ARG A 114 -8.41 -18.64 -5.10
C ARG A 114 -7.40 -18.34 -6.21
N ASN A 115 -7.39 -17.11 -6.74
CA ASN A 115 -6.67 -16.80 -7.98
C ASN A 115 -5.29 -16.13 -7.74
N ILE A 116 -5.12 -15.49 -6.58
CA ILE A 116 -3.88 -14.76 -6.23
C ILE A 116 -3.16 -15.44 -5.07
N GLY A 117 -3.85 -16.28 -4.30
CA GLY A 117 -3.27 -17.00 -3.16
C GLY A 117 -3.18 -16.16 -1.89
N ILE A 118 -3.93 -15.07 -1.81
CA ILE A 118 -4.02 -14.24 -0.60
C ILE A 118 -5.19 -14.75 0.23
N SER A 119 -4.94 -15.29 1.41
CA SER A 119 -6.01 -15.74 2.30
C SER A 119 -6.93 -14.58 2.69
N LYS A 120 -8.23 -14.78 2.59
CA LYS A 120 -9.24 -13.81 3.01
C LYS A 120 -9.32 -13.64 4.52
N ASP A 121 -8.93 -14.67 5.26
CA ASP A 121 -9.04 -14.74 6.72
C ASP A 121 -7.67 -14.57 7.41
N TYR A 122 -6.58 -14.94 6.70
CA TYR A 122 -5.21 -14.91 7.23
C TYR A 122 -4.31 -14.04 6.36
N ASN A 123 -4.43 -12.73 6.51
CA ASN A 123 -3.64 -11.73 5.80
C ASN A 123 -3.26 -10.59 6.77
N ASN A 124 -2.39 -9.69 6.33
CA ASN A 124 -1.90 -8.58 7.14
C ASN A 124 -3.01 -7.63 7.61
N PHE A 125 -4.09 -7.47 6.83
CA PHE A 125 -5.24 -6.65 7.21
C PHE A 125 -5.99 -7.30 8.38
N GLU A 126 -6.25 -8.61 8.30
CA GLU A 126 -6.90 -9.36 9.37
C GLU A 126 -6.03 -9.45 10.62
N LEU A 127 -4.69 -9.55 10.48
CA LEU A 127 -3.77 -9.50 11.62
C LEU A 127 -3.85 -8.13 12.33
N ARG A 128 -3.81 -7.04 11.58
CA ARG A 128 -3.96 -5.69 12.15
C ARG A 128 -5.29 -5.53 12.88
N SER A 129 -6.38 -5.96 12.26
CA SER A 129 -7.72 -5.92 12.86
C SER A 129 -7.77 -6.75 14.16
N ALA A 130 -7.22 -7.96 14.17
CA ALA A 130 -7.13 -8.79 15.36
C ALA A 130 -6.30 -8.11 16.48
N ILE A 131 -5.20 -7.46 16.13
CA ILE A 131 -4.38 -6.68 17.07
C ILE A 131 -5.21 -5.52 17.64
N VAL A 132 -5.87 -4.72 16.80
CA VAL A 132 -6.68 -3.58 17.23
C VAL A 132 -7.79 -4.02 18.18
N GLU A 133 -8.45 -5.13 17.90
CA GLU A 133 -9.51 -5.69 18.72
C GLU A 133 -9.00 -6.49 19.95
N LYS A 134 -7.67 -6.68 20.06
CA LYS A 134 -7.02 -7.56 21.06
C LYS A 134 -7.52 -9.00 21.01
N ASP A 135 -7.86 -9.48 19.81
CA ASP A 135 -8.21 -10.88 19.58
C ASP A 135 -6.92 -11.73 19.49
N ILE A 136 -6.45 -12.16 20.67
CA ILE A 136 -5.22 -12.92 20.82
C ILE A 136 -5.28 -14.25 20.04
N LEU A 137 -6.43 -14.92 20.06
CA LEU A 137 -6.59 -16.21 19.39
C LEU A 137 -6.48 -16.08 17.88
N LYS A 138 -7.19 -15.10 17.30
CA LYS A 138 -7.17 -14.81 15.86
C LYS A 138 -5.77 -14.36 15.43
N ALA A 139 -5.12 -13.47 16.18
CA ALA A 139 -3.76 -13.02 15.88
C ALA A 139 -2.77 -14.20 15.82
N ASN A 140 -2.80 -15.09 16.81
CA ASN A 140 -1.93 -16.27 16.83
C ASN A 140 -2.20 -17.25 15.67
N LYS A 141 -3.46 -17.46 15.27
CA LYS A 141 -3.81 -18.28 14.10
C LYS A 141 -3.22 -17.69 12.81
N ILE A 142 -3.29 -16.36 12.66
CA ILE A 142 -2.75 -15.67 11.48
C ILE A 142 -1.22 -15.77 11.45
N ILE A 143 -0.55 -15.57 12.59
CA ILE A 143 0.92 -15.70 12.69
C ILE A 143 1.36 -17.12 12.32
N LYS A 144 0.68 -18.14 12.84
CA LYS A 144 0.96 -19.54 12.48
C LYS A 144 0.82 -19.77 10.97
N TYR A 145 -0.23 -19.24 10.36
CA TYR A 145 -0.41 -19.31 8.89
C TYR A 145 0.74 -18.61 8.13
N PHE A 146 1.24 -17.47 8.62
CA PHE A 146 2.37 -16.77 8.00
C PHE A 146 3.66 -17.58 8.10
N GLU A 147 3.91 -18.24 9.24
CA GLU A 147 5.05 -19.16 9.42
C GLU A 147 5.02 -20.32 8.44
N GLU A 148 3.84 -20.89 8.20
CA GLU A 148 3.64 -21.99 7.25
C GLU A 148 3.73 -21.53 5.78
N ASN A 149 3.53 -20.21 5.53
CA ASN A 149 3.50 -19.62 4.19
C ASN A 149 4.41 -18.38 4.04
N PRO A 150 5.73 -18.48 4.32
CA PRO A 150 6.61 -17.31 4.40
C PRO A 150 6.84 -16.61 3.06
N LYS A 151 6.73 -17.32 1.94
CA LYS A 151 6.92 -16.73 0.60
C LYS A 151 5.83 -15.74 0.25
N THR A 152 4.59 -15.99 0.69
CA THR A 152 3.43 -15.13 0.44
C THR A 152 3.23 -14.07 1.53
N ASN A 153 3.82 -14.31 2.70
CA ASN A 153 3.70 -13.42 3.86
C ASN A 153 5.08 -13.06 4.45
N PRO A 154 5.94 -12.35 3.70
CA PRO A 154 7.25 -11.96 4.21
C PRO A 154 7.09 -11.01 5.41
N ILE A 155 7.87 -11.23 6.46
CA ILE A 155 7.79 -10.46 7.72
C ILE A 155 7.94 -8.94 7.48
N GLN A 156 8.76 -8.53 6.53
CA GLN A 156 9.01 -7.10 6.22
C GLN A 156 7.72 -6.38 5.79
N MET A 157 6.81 -7.08 5.12
CA MET A 157 5.51 -6.53 4.72
C MET A 157 4.61 -6.32 5.93
N THR A 158 4.57 -7.29 6.85
CA THR A 158 3.84 -7.19 8.12
C THR A 158 4.37 -6.08 9.01
N LEU A 159 5.70 -5.99 9.18
CA LEU A 159 6.34 -4.94 9.97
C LEU A 159 6.06 -3.54 9.42
N SER A 160 6.15 -3.37 8.09
CA SER A 160 5.86 -2.08 7.43
C SER A 160 4.41 -1.65 7.64
N LEU A 161 3.45 -2.59 7.53
CA LEU A 161 2.03 -2.31 7.73
C LEU A 161 1.74 -1.93 9.20
N LEU A 162 2.26 -2.69 10.15
CA LEU A 162 2.09 -2.40 11.58
C LEU A 162 2.75 -1.06 11.95
N PHE A 163 3.96 -0.78 11.44
CA PHE A 163 4.63 0.50 11.66
C PHE A 163 3.79 1.67 11.13
N GLY A 164 3.28 1.58 9.91
CA GLY A 164 2.41 2.60 9.33
C GLY A 164 1.15 2.84 10.16
N PHE A 165 0.51 1.75 10.61
CA PHE A 165 -0.70 1.86 11.44
C PHE A 165 -0.42 2.53 12.79
N PHE A 166 0.58 2.06 13.55
CA PHE A 166 0.89 2.61 14.87
C PHE A 166 1.48 4.01 14.81
N SER A 167 2.21 4.36 13.74
CA SER A 167 2.67 5.74 13.49
C SER A 167 1.49 6.67 13.26
N ASN A 168 0.52 6.27 12.43
CA ASN A 168 -0.70 7.04 12.22
C ASN A 168 -1.56 7.11 13.50
N LEU A 169 -1.61 6.04 14.30
CA LEU A 169 -2.27 6.04 15.61
C LEU A 169 -1.61 7.05 16.55
N MET A 170 -0.30 7.12 16.56
CA MET A 170 0.45 8.12 17.35
C MET A 170 0.11 9.54 16.89
N LEU A 171 0.06 9.79 15.58
CA LEU A 171 -0.38 11.07 15.04
C LEU A 171 -1.83 11.40 15.43
N ALA A 172 -2.73 10.42 15.41
CA ALA A 172 -4.13 10.60 15.79
C ALA A 172 -4.30 11.09 17.23
N TYR A 173 -3.37 10.78 18.14
CA TYR A 173 -3.36 11.33 19.49
C TYR A 173 -3.13 12.85 19.54
N TYR A 174 -2.50 13.42 18.51
CA TYR A 174 -2.28 14.88 18.41
C TYR A 174 -3.37 15.59 17.59
N ALA A 175 -4.32 14.86 17.00
CA ALA A 175 -5.44 15.50 16.31
C ALA A 175 -6.22 16.42 17.28
N PRO A 176 -6.55 17.65 16.88
CA PRO A 176 -7.32 18.58 17.74
C PRO A 176 -8.69 18.00 18.12
N GLU A 177 -9.34 17.33 17.18
CA GLU A 177 -10.64 16.70 17.37
C GLU A 177 -10.54 15.17 17.27
N LYS A 178 -11.04 14.45 18.27
CA LYS A 178 -11.08 12.99 18.33
C LYS A 178 -12.37 12.43 17.70
N THR A 179 -12.77 13.03 16.59
CA THR A 179 -13.91 12.58 15.76
C THR A 179 -13.42 11.82 14.54
N GLU A 180 -14.30 11.07 13.88
CA GLU A 180 -13.96 10.39 12.62
C GLU A 180 -13.41 11.39 11.58
N GLN A 181 -14.08 12.54 11.45
CA GLN A 181 -13.68 13.58 10.51
C GLN A 181 -12.37 14.27 10.91
N GLY A 182 -12.22 14.63 12.19
CA GLY A 182 -11.02 15.31 12.70
C GLY A 182 -9.77 14.47 12.55
N ILE A 183 -9.82 13.19 12.95
CA ILE A 183 -8.71 12.26 12.78
C ILE A 183 -8.41 12.02 11.30
N ALA A 184 -9.44 11.75 10.48
CA ALA A 184 -9.24 11.50 9.06
C ALA A 184 -8.52 12.68 8.35
N SER A 185 -8.97 13.91 8.63
CA SER A 185 -8.33 15.12 8.07
C SER A 185 -6.90 15.30 8.56
N PHE A 186 -6.64 15.06 9.85
CA PHE A 186 -5.34 15.29 10.47
C PHE A 186 -4.26 14.33 9.97
N ILE A 187 -4.60 13.03 9.83
CA ILE A 187 -3.65 12.01 9.35
C ILE A 187 -3.74 11.75 7.85
N GLY A 188 -4.58 12.50 7.12
CA GLY A 188 -4.68 12.45 5.66
C GLY A 188 -5.42 11.24 5.11
N LEU A 189 -6.41 10.70 5.84
CA LEU A 189 -7.28 9.64 5.32
C LEU A 189 -8.29 10.19 4.32
N LYS A 190 -8.62 9.39 3.30
CA LYS A 190 -9.55 9.81 2.24
C LYS A 190 -10.99 9.85 2.70
N THR A 191 -11.36 8.99 3.61
CA THR A 191 -12.75 8.85 4.08
C THR A 191 -12.80 8.79 5.60
N PRO A 192 -13.76 9.46 6.24
CA PRO A 192 -13.90 9.49 7.71
C PRO A 192 -14.05 8.09 8.31
N TRP A 193 -14.74 7.17 7.65
CA TRP A 193 -14.96 5.83 8.19
C TRP A 193 -13.65 5.04 8.44
N GLN A 194 -12.58 5.32 7.69
CA GLN A 194 -11.28 4.70 7.90
C GLN A 194 -10.65 5.04 9.25
N SER A 195 -11.06 6.16 9.86
CA SER A 195 -10.59 6.57 11.19
C SER A 195 -11.23 5.78 12.34
N ARG A 196 -12.30 5.02 12.11
CA ARG A 196 -12.96 4.17 13.12
C ARG A 196 -12.01 3.17 13.76
N GLU A 197 -11.14 2.58 12.94
CA GLU A 197 -10.13 1.64 13.42
C GLU A 197 -9.14 2.32 14.37
N TYR A 198 -8.71 3.56 14.08
CA TYR A 198 -7.87 4.36 14.97
C TYR A 198 -8.59 4.75 16.25
N LEU A 199 -9.86 5.15 16.18
CA LEU A 199 -10.68 5.42 17.37
C LEU A 199 -10.85 4.18 18.25
N SER A 200 -11.06 3.01 17.65
CA SER A 200 -11.11 1.73 18.37
C SER A 200 -9.76 1.41 19.02
N ALA A 201 -8.65 1.58 18.29
CA ALA A 201 -7.32 1.38 18.81
C ALA A 201 -6.95 2.32 19.96
N MET A 202 -7.34 3.61 19.89
CA MET A 202 -7.10 4.59 20.97
C MET A 202 -7.77 4.23 22.29
N ARG A 203 -8.85 3.46 22.27
CA ARG A 203 -9.50 2.98 23.49
C ARG A 203 -8.74 1.86 24.17
N ARG A 204 -7.90 1.11 23.44
CA ARG A 204 -7.19 -0.08 23.91
C ARG A 204 -5.68 0.14 24.10
N TYR A 205 -5.10 1.05 23.36
CA TYR A 205 -3.69 1.38 23.39
C TYR A 205 -3.53 2.85 23.82
N SER A 206 -2.85 3.12 24.91
CA SER A 206 -2.51 4.51 25.29
C SER A 206 -1.43 5.08 24.36
N GLY A 207 -1.26 6.41 24.35
CA GLY A 207 -0.17 7.05 23.58
C GLY A 207 1.21 6.54 23.97
N VAL A 208 1.46 6.31 25.27
CA VAL A 208 2.71 5.73 25.77
C VAL A 208 2.91 4.32 25.24
N LYS A 209 1.88 3.45 25.34
CA LYS A 209 1.95 2.09 24.78
C LYS A 209 2.16 2.10 23.28
N THR A 210 1.51 3.01 22.55
CA THR A 210 1.69 3.17 21.10
C THR A 210 3.15 3.51 20.75
N MET A 211 3.78 4.41 21.50
CA MET A 211 5.18 4.76 21.33
C MET A 211 6.11 3.55 21.61
N GLN A 212 5.83 2.78 22.67
CA GLN A 212 6.57 1.56 22.98
C GLN A 212 6.44 0.53 21.83
N ILE A 213 5.23 0.33 21.29
CA ILE A 213 4.97 -0.58 20.17
C ILE A 213 5.78 -0.18 18.93
N ILE A 214 5.85 1.10 18.61
CA ILE A 214 6.69 1.60 17.49
C ILE A 214 8.16 1.22 17.72
N GLY A 215 8.66 1.33 18.95
CA GLY A 215 10.00 0.89 19.34
C GLY A 215 10.20 -0.63 19.15
N GLU A 216 9.24 -1.44 19.57
CA GLU A 216 9.29 -2.91 19.41
C GLU A 216 9.24 -3.34 17.94
N ILE A 217 8.43 -2.66 17.10
CA ILE A 217 8.41 -2.92 15.66
C ILE A 217 9.78 -2.61 15.02
N ARG A 218 10.39 -1.49 15.38
CA ARG A 218 11.74 -1.15 14.92
C ARG A 218 12.77 -2.19 15.35
N TYR A 219 12.67 -2.70 16.58
CA TYR A 219 13.56 -3.75 17.09
C TYR A 219 13.35 -5.07 16.34
N ALA A 220 12.10 -5.44 16.08
CA ALA A 220 11.77 -6.63 15.28
C ALA A 220 12.29 -6.50 13.82
N ASP A 221 12.21 -5.31 13.22
CA ASP A 221 12.77 -5.04 11.90
C ASP A 221 14.30 -5.21 11.89
N ALA A 222 15.00 -4.72 12.89
CA ALA A 222 16.43 -4.91 13.01
C ALA A 222 16.80 -6.40 13.18
N LYS A 223 16.08 -7.14 14.03
CA LYS A 223 16.25 -8.59 14.19
C LYS A 223 16.02 -9.36 12.89
N SER A 224 14.99 -9.03 12.12
CA SER A 224 14.68 -9.69 10.84
C SER A 224 15.79 -9.50 9.77
N LYS A 225 16.63 -8.48 9.95
CA LYS A 225 17.81 -8.18 9.12
C LYS A 225 19.11 -8.71 9.70
N GLY A 226 19.04 -9.52 10.77
CA GLY A 226 20.20 -10.15 11.44
C GLY A 226 20.87 -9.30 12.50
N VAL A 227 20.39 -8.08 12.81
CA VAL A 227 20.97 -7.23 13.84
C VAL A 227 20.55 -7.75 15.22
N GLY A 228 21.52 -8.27 15.98
CA GLY A 228 21.27 -8.85 17.32
C GLY A 228 20.46 -10.15 17.31
N ASN A 229 20.39 -10.81 16.16
CA ASN A 229 19.71 -12.11 15.99
C ASN A 229 20.58 -13.08 15.20
N SER A 230 20.89 -14.22 15.78
CA SER A 230 21.65 -15.31 15.15
C SER A 230 20.84 -16.59 14.89
N SER A 231 19.63 -16.71 15.44
CA SER A 231 18.91 -17.99 15.46
C SER A 231 17.39 -17.93 15.36
N LEU A 232 16.76 -16.77 15.60
CA LEU A 232 15.29 -16.67 15.54
C LEU A 232 14.81 -16.62 14.10
N SER A 233 13.79 -17.40 13.80
CA SER A 233 13.07 -17.33 12.52
C SER A 233 12.21 -16.06 12.43
N ASP A 234 11.82 -15.70 11.22
CA ASP A 234 10.86 -14.60 10.98
C ASP A 234 9.54 -14.81 11.73
N GLY A 235 9.09 -16.05 11.84
CA GLY A 235 7.91 -16.44 12.62
C GLY A 235 8.07 -16.19 14.11
N ASP A 236 9.22 -16.56 14.68
CA ASP A 236 9.50 -16.33 16.11
C ASP A 236 9.55 -14.84 16.42
N ILE A 237 10.20 -14.05 15.57
CA ILE A 237 10.27 -12.58 15.70
C ILE A 237 8.87 -11.97 15.66
N LEU A 238 8.03 -12.40 14.72
CA LEU A 238 6.67 -11.89 14.59
C LEU A 238 5.80 -12.30 15.81
N ARG A 239 5.95 -13.52 16.31
CA ARG A 239 5.26 -14.00 17.50
C ARG A 239 5.64 -13.21 18.74
N GLU A 240 6.94 -12.98 18.96
CA GLU A 240 7.44 -12.14 20.06
C GLU A 240 6.87 -10.72 19.97
N LEU A 241 6.91 -10.11 18.78
CA LEU A 241 6.40 -8.77 18.56
C LEU A 241 4.91 -8.67 18.88
N VAL A 242 4.08 -9.56 18.30
CA VAL A 242 2.62 -9.52 18.51
C VAL A 242 2.26 -9.80 19.96
N PHE A 243 2.98 -10.69 20.63
CA PHE A 243 2.83 -10.88 22.07
C PHE A 243 3.05 -9.56 22.84
N LYS A 244 4.15 -8.85 22.59
CA LYS A 244 4.46 -7.56 23.24
C LYS A 244 3.44 -6.45 22.91
N ILE A 245 2.83 -6.49 21.75
CA ILE A 245 1.79 -5.54 21.37
C ILE A 245 0.50 -5.80 22.15
N LEU A 246 0.10 -7.06 22.28
CA LEU A 246 -1.17 -7.45 22.88
C LEU A 246 -1.17 -7.36 24.42
N HIS A 247 -0.02 -7.49 25.05
CA HIS A 247 0.20 -7.43 26.51
C HIS A 247 0.95 -6.15 26.89
#